data_a557dc502d9197b7dd03e573fce813a2
#
_entry.id   a557dc502d9197b7dd03e573fce813a2
#
_cell.length_a   1.000
_cell.length_b   1.000
_cell.length_c   1.000
_cell.angle_alpha   90.00
_cell.angle_beta   90.00
_cell.angle_gamma   90.00
#
_symmetry.space_group_name_H-M   'P 1'
#
loop_
_entity.id
_entity.type
_entity.pdbx_description
1 polymer ?
#
loop_
_entity_poly.entity_id
_entity_poly.type
_entity_poly.pdbx_seq_one_letter_code
_entity_poly.pdbx_strand_id
1 'polypeptide(L)'
;KVSDSDVQSEVKKAIKKASTTKDVKSGTVGSDNKVKIDFTGKINGKKFDGGSAEDYTLDIANDSMIDGFSEGIVGHKVGDKFDLKLKFPKDYSNKDVAGKNVVFTVKVKAIVKTNTPEYNDAFVEKNTKYKNTSEYEKSIRMKLEKENEATAEKNAYSEVFAKILKDSEVKKYPEKELDASKESMKETYKNLAKQYNLEYEDFLKQYMKMDEKSFNKQVDAYAKNSVKQQLVMRQL
;
A
#
# COMPACT_ATOMS: atom_id res chain seq x y z
N LYS A 1 -17.67 8.64 -17.65
CA LYS A 1 -17.59 7.85 -18.91
C LYS A 1 -16.31 7.05 -18.89
N VAL A 2 -16.38 5.75 -19.18
CA VAL A 2 -15.21 4.86 -19.24
C VAL A 2 -14.52 5.05 -20.59
N SER A 3 -13.22 5.32 -20.56
CA SER A 3 -12.39 5.44 -21.78
C SER A 3 -11.85 4.08 -22.23
N ASP A 4 -11.35 4.01 -23.46
CA ASP A 4 -10.66 2.82 -23.94
C ASP A 4 -9.37 2.55 -23.17
N SER A 5 -8.70 3.61 -22.72
CA SER A 5 -7.51 3.50 -21.85
C SER A 5 -7.82 2.81 -20.52
N ASP A 6 -9.01 3.05 -19.94
CA ASP A 6 -9.43 2.38 -18.69
C ASP A 6 -9.61 0.88 -18.93
N VAL A 7 -10.26 0.52 -20.05
CA VAL A 7 -10.45 -0.88 -20.45
C VAL A 7 -9.11 -1.57 -20.68
N GLN A 8 -8.20 -0.95 -21.44
CA GLN A 8 -6.86 -1.48 -21.70
C GLN A 8 -6.01 -1.61 -20.42
N SER A 9 -6.23 -0.75 -19.44
CA SER A 9 -5.59 -0.86 -18.14
C SER A 9 -6.00 -2.14 -17.40
N GLU A 10 -7.28 -2.49 -17.42
CA GLU A 10 -7.78 -3.75 -16.83
C GLU A 10 -7.29 -4.98 -17.62
N VAL A 11 -7.24 -4.90 -18.95
CA VAL A 11 -6.65 -5.95 -19.79
C VAL A 11 -5.18 -6.17 -19.42
N LYS A 12 -4.39 -5.12 -19.26
CA LYS A 12 -2.99 -5.22 -18.83
C LYS A 12 -2.86 -5.88 -17.46
N LYS A 13 -3.76 -5.58 -16.52
CA LYS A 13 -3.80 -6.26 -15.22
C LYS A 13 -4.07 -7.75 -15.35
N ALA A 14 -5.00 -8.13 -16.23
CA ALA A 14 -5.31 -9.54 -16.49
C ALA A 14 -4.11 -10.28 -17.11
N ILE A 15 -3.44 -9.69 -18.10
CA ILE A 15 -2.21 -10.22 -18.70
C ILE A 15 -1.12 -10.40 -17.65
N LYS A 16 -0.89 -9.37 -16.82
CA LYS A 16 0.09 -9.42 -15.73
C LYS A 16 -0.21 -10.56 -14.75
N LYS A 17 -1.48 -10.75 -14.39
CA LYS A 17 -1.93 -11.83 -13.51
C LYS A 17 -1.71 -13.22 -14.10
N ALA A 18 -1.86 -13.37 -15.41
CA ALA A 18 -1.66 -14.63 -16.14
C ALA A 18 -0.19 -14.86 -16.55
N SER A 19 0.66 -13.84 -16.39
CA SER A 19 2.10 -13.97 -16.67
C SER A 19 2.75 -14.93 -15.67
N THR A 20 3.66 -15.76 -16.16
CA THR A 20 4.43 -16.70 -15.35
C THR A 20 5.90 -16.30 -15.32
N THR A 21 6.60 -16.69 -14.28
CA THR A 21 8.04 -16.46 -14.18
C THR A 21 8.80 -17.77 -14.19
N LYS A 22 10.01 -17.74 -14.77
CA LYS A 22 10.93 -18.87 -14.80
C LYS A 22 12.32 -18.40 -14.37
N ASP A 23 12.92 -19.13 -13.45
CA ASP A 23 14.29 -18.94 -13.02
C ASP A 23 15.25 -19.51 -14.08
N VAL A 24 16.09 -18.67 -14.64
CA VAL A 24 17.21 -19.06 -15.54
C VAL A 24 18.47 -19.11 -14.71
N LYS A 25 19.08 -20.30 -14.64
CA LYS A 25 20.24 -20.59 -13.78
C LYS A 25 21.60 -20.32 -14.43
N SER A 26 21.60 -19.59 -15.54
CA SER A 26 22.81 -19.19 -16.26
C SER A 26 22.61 -17.83 -16.94
N GLY A 27 23.72 -17.18 -17.32
CA GLY A 27 23.70 -15.89 -18.00
C GLY A 27 24.28 -14.77 -17.17
N THR A 28 24.39 -13.60 -17.80
CA THR A 28 24.92 -12.36 -17.21
C THR A 28 23.75 -11.41 -16.94
N VAL A 29 23.75 -10.77 -15.79
CA VAL A 29 22.71 -9.82 -15.39
C VAL A 29 22.80 -8.55 -16.21
N GLY A 30 21.70 -8.19 -16.87
CA GLY A 30 21.52 -6.92 -17.58
C GLY A 30 20.75 -5.90 -16.72
N SER A 31 20.78 -4.65 -17.15
CA SER A 31 20.13 -3.52 -16.45
C SER A 31 18.59 -3.57 -16.45
N ASP A 32 18.00 -4.36 -17.34
CA ASP A 32 16.55 -4.56 -17.48
C ASP A 32 16.05 -5.87 -16.86
N ASN A 33 16.95 -6.63 -16.23
CA ASN A 33 16.59 -7.93 -15.70
C ASN A 33 15.94 -7.85 -14.33
N LYS A 34 15.09 -8.85 -14.05
CA LYS A 34 14.75 -9.25 -12.69
C LYS A 34 15.66 -10.38 -12.28
N VAL A 35 16.20 -10.30 -11.08
CA VAL A 35 17.14 -11.30 -10.57
C VAL A 35 16.69 -11.82 -9.22
N LYS A 36 16.94 -13.09 -8.96
CA LYS A 36 16.81 -13.68 -7.65
C LYS A 36 18.17 -13.70 -6.98
N ILE A 37 18.27 -13.08 -5.81
CA ILE A 37 19.51 -12.92 -5.07
C ILE A 37 19.35 -13.34 -3.61
N ASP A 38 20.45 -13.73 -2.99
CA ASP A 38 20.62 -13.67 -1.54
C ASP A 38 21.56 -12.52 -1.24
N PHE A 39 21.27 -11.74 -0.20
CA PHE A 39 22.19 -10.71 0.24
C PHE A 39 22.28 -10.59 1.74
N THR A 40 23.43 -10.15 2.24
CA THR A 40 23.66 -9.89 3.66
C THR A 40 24.48 -8.60 3.80
N GLY A 41 23.85 -7.58 4.41
CA GLY A 41 24.49 -6.30 4.72
C GLY A 41 25.15 -6.31 6.10
N LYS A 42 26.34 -5.72 6.16
CA LYS A 42 27.10 -5.54 7.40
C LYS A 42 27.60 -4.11 7.52
N ILE A 43 27.43 -3.50 8.69
CA ILE A 43 27.99 -2.21 9.06
C ILE A 43 29.06 -2.48 10.13
N ASN A 44 30.30 -2.08 9.90
CA ASN A 44 31.43 -2.39 10.77
C ASN A 44 31.54 -3.90 11.11
N GLY A 45 31.28 -4.76 10.13
CA GLY A 45 31.32 -6.22 10.28
C GLY A 45 30.12 -6.87 10.95
N LYS A 46 29.15 -6.11 11.47
CA LYS A 46 27.95 -6.60 12.16
C LYS A 46 26.72 -6.49 11.25
N LYS A 47 25.89 -7.57 11.23
CA LYS A 47 24.58 -7.54 10.58
C LYS A 47 23.66 -6.53 11.28
N PHE A 48 22.69 -6.00 10.55
CA PHE A 48 21.67 -5.10 11.07
C PHE A 48 20.28 -5.54 10.57
N ASP A 49 19.23 -5.12 11.27
CA ASP A 49 17.86 -5.49 10.95
C ASP A 49 17.42 -4.92 9.60
N GLY A 50 16.81 -5.78 8.77
CA GLY A 50 16.41 -5.43 7.41
C GLY A 50 17.55 -5.44 6.38
N GLY A 51 18.80 -5.71 6.81
CA GLY A 51 19.97 -5.73 5.92
C GLY A 51 20.21 -7.05 5.19
N SER A 52 19.37 -8.06 5.34
CA SER A 52 19.60 -9.39 4.74
C SER A 52 18.31 -10.01 4.25
N ALA A 53 18.38 -10.70 3.11
CA ALA A 53 17.28 -11.51 2.60
C ALA A 53 17.84 -12.69 1.78
N GLU A 54 17.03 -13.75 1.71
CA GLU A 54 17.27 -14.92 0.85
C GLU A 54 16.15 -15.00 -0.19
N ASP A 55 16.45 -15.52 -1.38
CA ASP A 55 15.53 -15.67 -2.51
C ASP A 55 14.80 -14.35 -2.90
N TYR A 56 15.43 -13.21 -2.63
CA TYR A 56 14.85 -11.91 -2.92
C TYR A 56 14.81 -11.66 -4.43
N THR A 57 13.64 -11.30 -4.96
CA THR A 57 13.50 -10.93 -6.37
C THR A 57 13.65 -9.43 -6.51
N LEU A 58 14.74 -9.01 -7.14
CA LEU A 58 15.09 -7.62 -7.42
C LEU A 58 14.81 -7.30 -8.89
N ASP A 59 14.06 -6.22 -9.13
CA ASP A 59 13.87 -5.64 -10.47
C ASP A 59 14.95 -4.57 -10.65
N ILE A 60 16.02 -4.87 -11.40
CA ILE A 60 17.19 -4.00 -11.54
C ILE A 60 16.80 -2.59 -12.06
N ALA A 61 15.83 -2.52 -12.97
CA ALA A 61 15.42 -1.27 -13.59
C ALA A 61 14.48 -0.42 -12.70
N ASN A 62 13.78 -1.04 -11.75
CA ASN A 62 12.70 -0.39 -10.98
C ASN A 62 12.77 -0.78 -9.49
N ASP A 63 13.95 -0.71 -8.89
CA ASP A 63 14.10 -1.03 -7.48
C ASP A 63 14.01 0.21 -6.57
N SER A 64 13.98 -0.05 -5.28
CA SER A 64 14.02 0.95 -4.22
C SER A 64 15.21 0.75 -3.27
N MET A 65 16.24 0.07 -3.75
CA MET A 65 17.47 -0.14 -2.99
C MET A 65 18.28 1.15 -2.88
N ILE A 66 19.30 1.15 -2.04
CA ILE A 66 20.22 2.30 -1.96
C ILE A 66 21.08 2.39 -3.21
N ASP A 67 21.45 3.61 -3.56
CA ASP A 67 22.24 3.91 -4.76
C ASP A 67 23.46 3.01 -4.89
N GLY A 68 23.66 2.47 -6.07
CA GLY A 68 24.78 1.57 -6.41
C GLY A 68 24.50 0.08 -6.10
N PHE A 69 23.38 -0.27 -5.45
CA PHE A 69 23.09 -1.67 -5.15
C PHE A 69 22.74 -2.47 -6.41
N SER A 70 21.78 -2.00 -7.17
CA SER A 70 21.32 -2.66 -8.40
C SER A 70 22.35 -2.55 -9.51
N GLU A 71 22.94 -1.38 -9.68
CA GLU A 71 24.02 -1.13 -10.65
C GLU A 71 25.23 -2.04 -10.40
N GLY A 72 25.54 -2.28 -9.13
CA GLY A 72 26.65 -3.14 -8.76
C GLY A 72 26.42 -4.63 -9.02
N ILE A 73 25.18 -5.03 -9.33
CA ILE A 73 24.83 -6.42 -9.70
C ILE A 73 24.91 -6.62 -11.23
N VAL A 74 24.72 -5.56 -12.01
CA VAL A 74 24.80 -5.62 -13.47
C VAL A 74 26.18 -6.09 -13.92
N GLY A 75 26.22 -7.00 -14.89
CA GLY A 75 27.46 -7.59 -15.42
C GLY A 75 27.92 -8.84 -14.67
N HIS A 76 27.43 -9.13 -13.47
CA HIS A 76 27.71 -10.38 -12.78
C HIS A 76 26.94 -11.55 -13.39
N LYS A 77 27.50 -12.75 -13.25
CA LYS A 77 26.90 -13.99 -13.76
C LYS A 77 26.07 -14.66 -12.67
N VAL A 78 25.07 -15.43 -13.09
CA VAL A 78 24.35 -16.33 -12.19
C VAL A 78 25.35 -17.30 -11.55
N GLY A 79 25.31 -17.38 -10.22
CA GLY A 79 26.24 -18.15 -9.39
C GLY A 79 27.30 -17.29 -8.71
N ASP A 80 27.57 -16.08 -9.21
CA ASP A 80 28.57 -15.19 -8.60
C ASP A 80 28.19 -14.80 -7.17
N LYS A 81 29.23 -14.69 -6.34
CA LYS A 81 29.14 -14.16 -4.98
C LYS A 81 30.22 -13.09 -4.82
N PHE A 82 29.81 -11.88 -4.44
CA PHE A 82 30.67 -10.71 -4.37
C PHE A 82 30.21 -9.71 -3.32
N ASP A 83 31.07 -8.74 -3.00
CA ASP A 83 30.79 -7.69 -2.03
C ASP A 83 30.58 -6.35 -2.72
N LEU A 84 29.47 -5.68 -2.37
CA LEU A 84 29.18 -4.29 -2.73
C LEU A 84 29.48 -3.38 -1.55
N LYS A 85 30.39 -2.41 -1.73
CA LYS A 85 30.72 -1.40 -0.73
C LYS A 85 29.93 -0.14 -1.03
N LEU A 86 28.91 0.13 -0.21
CA LEU A 86 27.96 1.21 -0.42
C LEU A 86 27.85 2.10 0.82
N LYS A 87 27.09 3.17 0.71
CA LYS A 87 26.83 4.09 1.82
C LYS A 87 25.35 4.44 1.85
N PHE A 88 24.74 4.33 3.02
CA PHE A 88 23.37 4.80 3.21
C PHE A 88 23.29 6.32 3.05
N PRO A 89 22.22 6.86 2.42
CA PRO A 89 21.91 8.28 2.41
C PRO A 89 21.84 8.85 3.84
N LYS A 90 22.22 10.13 4.01
CA LYS A 90 22.17 10.77 5.33
C LYS A 90 20.76 10.95 5.85
N ASP A 91 19.80 11.07 4.95
CA ASP A 91 18.36 11.24 5.20
C ASP A 91 17.59 9.92 5.17
N TYR A 92 18.29 8.78 5.16
CA TYR A 92 17.64 7.47 5.18
C TYR A 92 16.67 7.34 6.35
N SER A 93 15.51 6.72 6.11
CA SER A 93 14.40 6.65 7.09
C SER A 93 14.81 5.99 8.42
N ASN A 94 15.58 4.89 8.33
CA ASN A 94 16.14 4.24 9.52
C ASN A 94 17.39 4.99 9.98
N LYS A 95 17.27 5.72 11.12
CA LYS A 95 18.36 6.54 11.69
C LYS A 95 19.54 5.72 12.19
N ASP A 96 19.34 4.44 12.49
CA ASP A 96 20.42 3.56 12.96
C ASP A 96 21.46 3.23 11.89
N VAL A 97 21.09 3.35 10.60
CA VAL A 97 21.97 3.06 9.46
C VAL A 97 22.27 4.29 8.59
N ALA A 98 21.50 5.37 8.73
CA ALA A 98 21.65 6.60 7.95
C ALA A 98 23.09 7.13 7.93
N GLY A 99 23.62 7.42 6.74
CA GLY A 99 24.98 7.94 6.52
C GLY A 99 26.12 6.96 6.79
N LYS A 100 25.82 5.71 7.19
CA LYS A 100 26.87 4.70 7.47
C LYS A 100 27.32 3.96 6.23
N ASN A 101 28.58 3.57 6.21
CA ASN A 101 29.12 2.65 5.21
C ASN A 101 28.61 1.23 5.48
N VAL A 102 28.25 0.52 4.43
CA VAL A 102 27.76 -0.85 4.47
C VAL A 102 28.47 -1.71 3.43
N VAL A 103 28.69 -2.96 3.74
CA VAL A 103 29.14 -3.98 2.80
C VAL A 103 28.03 -5.01 2.66
N PHE A 104 27.51 -5.13 1.45
CA PHE A 104 26.55 -6.19 1.10
C PHE A 104 27.27 -7.31 0.40
N THR A 105 27.27 -8.50 0.99
CA THR A 105 27.65 -9.72 0.28
C THR A 105 26.42 -10.21 -0.47
N VAL A 106 26.51 -10.22 -1.82
CA VAL A 106 25.42 -10.60 -2.72
C VAL A 106 25.76 -11.91 -3.42
N LYS A 107 24.77 -12.80 -3.56
CA LYS A 107 24.84 -14.00 -4.40
C LYS A 107 23.73 -13.98 -5.43
N VAL A 108 24.09 -14.04 -6.71
CA VAL A 108 23.11 -14.11 -7.81
C VAL A 108 22.67 -15.56 -7.99
N LYS A 109 21.36 -15.85 -7.76
CA LYS A 109 20.80 -17.21 -7.83
C LYS A 109 20.20 -17.53 -9.19
N ALA A 110 19.56 -16.56 -9.81
CA ALA A 110 18.91 -16.71 -11.12
C ALA A 110 18.61 -15.37 -11.76
N ILE A 111 18.47 -15.36 -13.07
CA ILE A 111 17.75 -14.33 -13.81
C ILE A 111 16.30 -14.77 -13.93
N VAL A 112 15.36 -13.91 -13.52
CA VAL A 112 13.93 -14.21 -13.58
C VAL A 112 13.36 -13.74 -14.91
N LYS A 113 13.04 -14.66 -15.79
CA LYS A 113 12.34 -14.36 -17.05
C LYS A 113 10.84 -14.40 -16.85
N THR A 114 10.15 -13.33 -17.24
CA THR A 114 8.70 -13.27 -17.27
C THR A 114 8.21 -13.72 -18.64
N ASN A 115 7.34 -14.73 -18.66
CA ASN A 115 6.61 -15.12 -19.86
C ASN A 115 5.25 -14.44 -19.80
N THR A 116 5.09 -13.39 -20.60
CA THR A 116 3.87 -12.61 -20.71
C THR A 116 3.06 -13.18 -21.87
N PRO A 117 1.84 -13.70 -21.63
CA PRO A 117 1.03 -14.22 -22.71
C PRO A 117 0.56 -13.10 -23.63
N GLU A 118 0.41 -13.43 -24.93
CA GLU A 118 -0.18 -12.53 -25.89
C GLU A 118 -1.68 -12.37 -25.62
N TYR A 119 -2.19 -11.13 -25.72
CA TYR A 119 -3.61 -10.85 -25.59
C TYR A 119 -4.35 -11.13 -26.89
N ASN A 120 -5.07 -12.22 -26.94
CA ASN A 120 -5.88 -12.68 -28.06
C ASN A 120 -7.08 -13.51 -27.56
N ASP A 121 -7.90 -13.99 -28.45
CA ASP A 121 -9.10 -14.76 -28.09
C ASP A 121 -8.76 -16.04 -27.31
N ALA A 122 -7.68 -16.73 -27.66
CA ALA A 122 -7.22 -17.91 -26.93
C ALA A 122 -6.79 -17.58 -25.48
N PHE A 123 -6.17 -16.41 -25.27
CA PHE A 123 -5.88 -15.91 -23.92
C PHE A 123 -7.18 -15.72 -23.13
N VAL A 124 -8.16 -15.05 -23.74
CA VAL A 124 -9.44 -14.74 -23.08
C VAL A 124 -10.19 -16.00 -22.72
N GLU A 125 -10.32 -16.95 -23.65
CA GLU A 125 -10.98 -18.24 -23.42
C GLU A 125 -10.32 -19.04 -22.29
N LYS A 126 -8.99 -19.05 -22.24
CA LYS A 126 -8.22 -19.77 -21.20
C LYS A 126 -8.32 -19.14 -19.82
N ASN A 127 -8.36 -17.81 -19.72
CA ASN A 127 -8.17 -17.08 -18.45
C ASN A 127 -9.43 -16.40 -17.93
N THR A 128 -10.52 -16.42 -18.71
CA THR A 128 -11.79 -15.78 -18.35
C THR A 128 -12.97 -16.69 -18.73
N LYS A 129 -14.19 -16.21 -18.47
CA LYS A 129 -15.43 -16.89 -18.89
C LYS A 129 -15.93 -16.46 -20.26
N TYR A 130 -15.20 -15.61 -20.96
CA TYR A 130 -15.58 -15.04 -22.25
C TYR A 130 -14.86 -15.78 -23.38
N LYS A 131 -15.42 -15.71 -24.60
CA LYS A 131 -14.92 -16.45 -25.73
C LYS A 131 -13.91 -15.69 -26.59
N ASN A 132 -13.94 -14.37 -26.55
CA ASN A 132 -13.07 -13.52 -27.36
C ASN A 132 -12.77 -12.19 -26.66
N THR A 133 -11.79 -11.47 -27.20
CA THR A 133 -11.34 -10.18 -26.70
C THR A 133 -12.43 -9.13 -26.67
N SER A 134 -13.29 -9.09 -27.69
CA SER A 134 -14.41 -8.12 -27.79
C SER A 134 -15.43 -8.30 -26.66
N GLU A 135 -15.84 -9.54 -26.39
CA GLU A 135 -16.76 -9.85 -25.28
C GLU A 135 -16.15 -9.49 -23.93
N TYR A 136 -14.87 -9.79 -23.74
CA TYR A 136 -14.16 -9.50 -22.51
C TYR A 136 -14.02 -8.00 -22.27
N GLU A 137 -13.59 -7.24 -23.27
CA GLU A 137 -13.47 -5.78 -23.19
C GLU A 137 -14.82 -5.09 -22.94
N LYS A 138 -15.89 -5.58 -23.61
CA LYS A 138 -17.25 -5.11 -23.34
C LYS A 138 -17.65 -5.37 -21.90
N SER A 139 -17.33 -6.54 -21.34
CA SER A 139 -17.62 -6.86 -19.95
C SER A 139 -16.87 -5.99 -18.95
N ILE A 140 -15.59 -5.69 -19.23
CA ILE A 140 -14.79 -4.75 -18.46
C ILE A 140 -15.43 -3.36 -18.47
N ARG A 141 -15.80 -2.87 -19.63
CA ARG A 141 -16.45 -1.57 -19.79
C ARG A 141 -17.71 -1.46 -18.96
N MET A 142 -18.60 -2.45 -19.08
CA MET A 142 -19.85 -2.50 -18.31
C MET A 142 -19.59 -2.53 -16.79
N LYS A 143 -18.57 -3.27 -16.35
CA LYS A 143 -18.17 -3.31 -14.94
C LYS A 143 -17.70 -1.95 -14.45
N LEU A 144 -16.80 -1.30 -15.19
CA LEU A 144 -16.27 0.02 -14.84
C LEU A 144 -17.34 1.10 -14.87
N GLU A 145 -18.29 1.04 -15.81
CA GLU A 145 -19.43 1.97 -15.88
C GLU A 145 -20.31 1.83 -14.63
N LYS A 146 -20.63 0.60 -14.23
CA LYS A 146 -21.41 0.33 -13.01
C LYS A 146 -20.68 0.79 -11.74
N GLU A 147 -19.37 0.58 -11.65
CA GLU A 147 -18.56 1.03 -10.52
C GLU A 147 -18.50 2.57 -10.45
N ASN A 148 -18.39 3.24 -11.59
CA ASN A 148 -18.42 4.69 -11.69
C ASN A 148 -19.79 5.27 -11.31
N GLU A 149 -20.87 4.63 -11.76
CA GLU A 149 -22.25 5.01 -11.40
C GLU A 149 -22.48 4.91 -9.88
N ALA A 150 -22.15 3.76 -9.29
CA ALA A 150 -22.26 3.55 -7.85
C ALA A 150 -21.41 4.56 -7.05
N THR A 151 -20.21 4.89 -7.56
CA THR A 151 -19.35 5.91 -6.94
C THR A 151 -19.95 7.30 -7.06
N ALA A 152 -20.51 7.65 -8.22
CA ALA A 152 -21.15 8.94 -8.43
C ALA A 152 -22.40 9.10 -7.55
N GLU A 153 -23.24 8.07 -7.44
CA GLU A 153 -24.39 8.05 -6.53
C GLU A 153 -23.97 8.25 -5.07
N LYS A 154 -22.95 7.51 -4.62
CA LYS A 154 -22.41 7.64 -3.25
C LYS A 154 -21.89 9.05 -2.99
N ASN A 155 -21.18 9.64 -3.94
CA ASN A 155 -20.64 11.00 -3.82
C ASN A 155 -21.77 12.03 -3.78
N ALA A 156 -22.76 11.92 -4.67
CA ALA A 156 -23.92 12.79 -4.69
C ALA A 156 -24.71 12.70 -3.37
N TYR A 157 -24.93 11.48 -2.84
CA TYR A 157 -25.54 11.31 -1.54
C TYR A 157 -24.73 11.98 -0.43
N SER A 158 -23.42 11.80 -0.42
CA SER A 158 -22.52 12.39 0.58
C SER A 158 -22.55 13.93 0.54
N GLU A 159 -22.55 14.51 -0.67
CA GLU A 159 -22.64 15.98 -0.87
C GLU A 159 -23.97 16.54 -0.38
N VAL A 160 -25.08 15.90 -0.76
CA VAL A 160 -26.42 16.29 -0.31
C VAL A 160 -26.53 16.18 1.21
N PHE A 161 -26.09 15.07 1.78
CA PHE A 161 -26.11 14.84 3.23
C PHE A 161 -25.24 15.87 3.98
N ALA A 162 -24.04 16.17 3.48
CA ALA A 162 -23.17 17.19 4.06
C ALA A 162 -23.83 18.58 4.05
N LYS A 163 -24.56 18.91 2.98
CA LYS A 163 -25.32 20.17 2.89
C LYS A 163 -26.48 20.20 3.88
N ILE A 164 -27.26 19.10 3.97
CA ILE A 164 -28.34 18.99 4.96
C ILE A 164 -27.78 19.14 6.38
N LEU A 165 -26.67 18.47 6.68
CA LEU A 165 -26.02 18.58 7.99
C LEU A 165 -25.57 20.01 8.29
N LYS A 166 -25.00 20.71 7.31
CA LYS A 166 -24.56 22.09 7.47
C LYS A 166 -25.74 23.01 7.81
N ASP A 167 -26.84 22.86 7.10
CA ASP A 167 -28.02 23.71 7.20
C ASP A 167 -28.94 23.30 8.37
N SER A 168 -28.69 22.15 9.01
CA SER A 168 -29.45 21.65 10.15
C SER A 168 -28.95 22.25 11.46
N GLU A 169 -29.87 22.52 12.39
CA GLU A 169 -29.58 22.92 13.77
C GLU A 169 -30.15 21.90 14.74
N VAL A 170 -29.36 21.50 15.74
CA VAL A 170 -29.83 20.64 16.82
C VAL A 170 -30.19 21.52 18.01
N LYS A 171 -31.48 21.68 18.27
CA LYS A 171 -32.02 22.49 19.40
C LYS A 171 -31.66 21.90 20.77
N LYS A 172 -31.64 20.56 20.87
CA LYS A 172 -31.31 19.84 22.11
C LYS A 172 -30.68 18.50 21.77
N TYR A 173 -29.49 18.27 22.29
CA TYR A 173 -28.83 16.98 22.15
C TYR A 173 -29.30 16.01 23.22
N PRO A 174 -29.66 14.74 22.90
CA PRO A 174 -29.93 13.73 23.89
C PRO A 174 -28.67 13.38 24.69
N GLU A 175 -28.66 13.62 25.98
CA GLU A 175 -27.48 13.39 26.84
C GLU A 175 -26.98 11.95 26.80
N LYS A 176 -27.88 10.98 26.88
CA LYS A 176 -27.54 9.56 26.79
C LYS A 176 -26.79 9.19 25.50
N GLU A 177 -27.16 9.77 24.37
CA GLU A 177 -26.50 9.52 23.08
C GLU A 177 -25.12 10.22 23.00
N LEU A 178 -25.04 11.43 23.55
CA LEU A 178 -23.74 12.14 23.66
C LEU A 178 -22.76 11.36 24.52
N ASP A 179 -23.18 10.91 25.70
CA ASP A 179 -22.32 10.19 26.63
C ASP A 179 -21.89 8.84 26.04
N ALA A 180 -22.81 8.10 25.41
CA ALA A 180 -22.48 6.86 24.72
C ALA A 180 -21.44 7.08 23.59
N SER A 181 -21.58 8.17 22.82
CA SER A 181 -20.64 8.51 21.76
C SER A 181 -19.25 8.89 22.31
N LYS A 182 -19.21 9.64 23.41
CA LYS A 182 -17.95 10.01 24.10
C LYS A 182 -17.23 8.78 24.65
N GLU A 183 -17.97 7.92 25.36
CA GLU A 183 -17.40 6.69 25.92
C GLU A 183 -16.87 5.77 24.81
N SER A 184 -17.62 5.57 23.74
CA SER A 184 -17.16 4.76 22.59
C SER A 184 -15.86 5.27 21.98
N MET A 185 -15.74 6.58 21.81
CA MET A 185 -14.49 7.18 21.30
C MET A 185 -13.33 6.99 22.27
N LYS A 186 -13.53 7.28 23.55
CA LYS A 186 -12.49 7.10 24.60
C LYS A 186 -12.03 5.65 24.68
N GLU A 187 -12.95 4.70 24.65
CA GLU A 187 -12.64 3.28 24.71
C GLU A 187 -11.85 2.82 23.49
N THR A 188 -12.15 3.34 22.29
CA THR A 188 -11.36 3.09 21.09
C THR A 188 -9.91 3.49 21.29
N TYR A 189 -9.65 4.68 21.82
CA TYR A 189 -8.28 5.16 22.05
C TYR A 189 -7.56 4.45 23.21
N LYS A 190 -8.29 4.06 24.27
CA LYS A 190 -7.74 3.20 25.34
C LYS A 190 -7.32 1.83 24.81
N ASN A 191 -8.13 1.23 23.94
CA ASN A 191 -7.78 -0.05 23.32
C ASN A 191 -6.60 0.08 22.35
N LEU A 192 -6.52 1.19 21.63
CA LEU A 192 -5.37 1.48 20.78
C LEU A 192 -4.08 1.64 21.62
N ALA A 193 -4.13 2.37 22.74
CA ALA A 193 -2.99 2.49 23.65
C ALA A 193 -2.48 1.12 24.14
N LYS A 194 -3.41 0.21 24.51
CA LYS A 194 -3.06 -1.18 24.88
C LYS A 194 -2.34 -1.93 23.78
N GLN A 195 -2.74 -1.77 22.49
CA GLN A 195 -2.06 -2.40 21.37
C GLN A 195 -0.61 -1.91 21.20
N TYR A 196 -0.31 -0.68 21.61
CA TYR A 196 1.02 -0.11 21.61
C TYR A 196 1.78 -0.37 22.92
N ASN A 197 1.22 -1.15 23.87
CA ASN A 197 1.77 -1.39 25.20
C ASN A 197 2.06 -0.10 25.98
N LEU A 198 1.16 0.89 25.88
CA LEU A 198 1.25 2.17 26.53
C LEU A 198 0.07 2.43 27.45
N GLU A 199 0.30 3.22 28.52
CA GLU A 199 -0.78 3.83 29.26
C GLU A 199 -1.49 4.88 28.40
N TYR A 200 -2.79 5.07 28.64
CA TYR A 200 -3.64 5.92 27.82
C TYR A 200 -3.13 7.37 27.71
N GLU A 201 -2.70 7.97 28.83
CA GLU A 201 -2.16 9.33 28.81
C GLU A 201 -0.86 9.43 28.02
N ASP A 202 0.03 8.45 28.15
CA ASP A 202 1.29 8.41 27.42
C ASP A 202 1.06 8.22 25.92
N PHE A 203 0.08 7.40 25.54
CA PHE A 203 -0.33 7.27 24.17
C PHE A 203 -0.82 8.61 23.58
N LEU A 204 -1.69 9.33 24.30
CA LEU A 204 -2.15 10.65 23.86
C LEU A 204 -1.00 11.65 23.67
N LYS A 205 -0.03 11.69 24.59
CA LYS A 205 1.13 12.59 24.50
C LYS A 205 2.07 12.20 23.36
N GLN A 206 2.39 10.91 23.21
CA GLN A 206 3.42 10.44 22.27
C GLN A 206 2.90 10.39 20.82
N TYR A 207 1.69 9.87 20.61
CA TYR A 207 1.14 9.63 19.27
C TYR A 207 0.18 10.72 18.81
N MET A 208 -0.66 11.23 19.72
CA MET A 208 -1.64 12.27 19.38
C MET A 208 -1.08 13.69 19.60
N LYS A 209 0.09 13.82 20.27
CA LYS A 209 0.74 15.10 20.57
C LYS A 209 -0.18 16.05 21.34
N MET A 210 -1.02 15.52 22.22
CA MET A 210 -1.98 16.30 23.01
C MET A 210 -2.12 15.75 24.44
N ASP A 211 -2.61 16.61 25.34
CA ASP A 211 -3.00 16.22 26.68
C ASP A 211 -4.46 15.72 26.74
N GLU A 212 -4.83 15.08 27.83
CA GLU A 212 -6.19 14.54 28.02
C GLU A 212 -7.28 15.62 27.95
N LYS A 213 -7.01 16.83 28.43
CA LYS A 213 -7.96 17.95 28.38
C LYS A 213 -8.28 18.36 26.94
N SER A 214 -7.24 18.44 26.10
CA SER A 214 -7.37 18.75 24.67
C SER A 214 -8.08 17.62 23.94
N PHE A 215 -7.77 16.37 24.28
CA PHE A 215 -8.43 15.21 23.74
C PHE A 215 -9.94 15.19 24.11
N ASN A 216 -10.28 15.46 25.37
CA ASN A 216 -11.68 15.53 25.82
C ASN A 216 -12.50 16.60 25.07
N LYS A 217 -11.89 17.74 24.69
CA LYS A 217 -12.55 18.72 23.81
C LYS A 217 -12.84 18.17 22.42
N GLN A 218 -11.92 17.37 21.86
CA GLN A 218 -12.14 16.70 20.57
C GLN A 218 -13.23 15.62 20.69
N VAL A 219 -13.24 14.86 21.78
CA VAL A 219 -14.29 13.87 22.06
C VAL A 219 -15.68 14.54 22.14
N ASP A 220 -15.79 15.70 22.82
CA ASP A 220 -17.04 16.46 22.89
C ASP A 220 -17.49 16.95 21.51
N ALA A 221 -16.59 17.48 20.71
CA ALA A 221 -16.88 17.95 19.35
C ALA A 221 -17.30 16.78 18.44
N TYR A 222 -16.59 15.66 18.53
CA TYR A 222 -16.93 14.44 17.79
C TYR A 222 -18.30 13.91 18.18
N ALA A 223 -18.58 13.79 19.48
CA ALA A 223 -19.87 13.28 19.97
C ALA A 223 -21.04 14.14 19.48
N LYS A 224 -20.92 15.48 19.56
CA LYS A 224 -21.92 16.39 19.04
C LYS A 224 -22.15 16.21 17.53
N ASN A 225 -21.07 16.09 16.75
CA ASN A 225 -21.17 15.87 15.32
C ASN A 225 -21.81 14.51 14.99
N SER A 226 -21.36 13.44 15.66
CA SER A 226 -21.90 12.08 15.49
C SER A 226 -23.40 12.02 15.81
N VAL A 227 -23.80 12.56 16.96
CA VAL A 227 -25.22 12.60 17.35
C VAL A 227 -26.04 13.48 16.41
N LYS A 228 -25.50 14.63 15.96
CA LYS A 228 -26.16 15.47 14.93
C LYS A 228 -26.42 14.67 13.66
N GLN A 229 -25.42 13.92 13.17
CA GLN A 229 -25.58 13.06 11.98
C GLN A 229 -26.71 12.02 12.18
N GLN A 230 -26.71 11.35 13.34
CA GLN A 230 -27.74 10.36 13.65
C GLN A 230 -29.15 10.98 13.74
N LEU A 231 -29.27 12.16 14.36
CA LEU A 231 -30.56 12.85 14.46
C LEU A 231 -31.06 13.28 13.08
N VAL A 232 -30.19 13.80 12.22
CA VAL A 232 -30.55 14.17 10.84
C VAL A 232 -30.95 12.95 10.05
N MET A 233 -30.20 11.85 10.14
CA MET A 233 -30.56 10.59 9.46
C MET A 233 -31.92 9.99 9.89
N ARG A 234 -32.37 10.25 11.12
CA ARG A 234 -33.70 9.80 11.60
C ARG A 234 -34.84 10.66 11.07
N GLN A 235 -34.56 11.84 10.55
CA GLN A 235 -35.57 12.76 10.01
C GLN A 235 -35.68 12.69 8.47
N LEU A 236 -34.73 12.04 7.79
CA LEU A 236 -34.75 11.75 6.36
C LEU A 236 -35.44 10.43 6.07
#